data_dfd02f6b55900174ddfd7d79a89e116b
#
_entry.id   dfd02f6b55900174ddfd7d79a89e116b
#
_cell.length_a   1.000
_cell.length_b   1.000
_cell.length_c   1.000
_cell.angle_alpha   90.00
_cell.angle_beta   90.00
_cell.angle_gamma   90.00
#
_symmetry.space_group_name_H-M   'P 1'
#
loop_
_entity.id
_entity.type
_entity.pdbx_description
1 polymer ?
#
loop_
_entity_poly.entity_id
_entity_poly.type
_entity_poly.pdbx_seq_one_letter_code
_entity_poly.pdbx_strand_id
1 'polypeptide(L)'
;MSIRELLDPTNSALIFIDHQPQMSFGVANIDRQTLKNNTVALAKAGKIFNVPVIYTSVETKSFSGYIWPELLAVHPDVKPIERTSMNSWEDDAFVAAVKATGRKKLVISALWTEVCLTFPALMALEAGYEVYVVTDTSGGTSVDAHERSIDRMVQAGAVPVAWQQVLLEYQRDWSRKATYDAVMDLVREHSGAYGMGVDYAYTMVHGAPERKA
;
A
#
# COMPACT_ATOMS: atom_id res chain seq x y z
N MET A 1 -6.82 -14.34 16.34
CA MET A 1 -6.61 -12.89 16.24
C MET A 1 -7.91 -12.26 15.74
N SER A 2 -8.20 -11.04 16.09
CA SER A 2 -9.51 -10.44 15.76
C SER A 2 -9.33 -9.43 14.62
N ILE A 3 -10.16 -9.54 13.56
CA ILE A 3 -10.26 -8.52 12.50
C ILE A 3 -10.67 -7.13 13.05
N ARG A 4 -11.08 -7.07 14.32
CA ARG A 4 -11.39 -5.82 15.03
C ARG A 4 -10.15 -5.16 15.65
N GLU A 5 -9.00 -5.86 15.64
CA GLU A 5 -7.73 -5.27 16.05
C GLU A 5 -7.21 -4.38 14.93
N LEU A 6 -6.95 -3.12 15.24
CA LEU A 6 -6.41 -2.16 14.27
C LEU A 6 -5.01 -2.57 13.79
N LEU A 7 -4.62 -2.06 12.63
CA LEU A 7 -3.26 -2.19 12.14
C LEU A 7 -2.27 -1.49 13.08
N ASP A 8 -1.12 -2.11 13.27
CA ASP A 8 -0.01 -1.58 14.05
C ASP A 8 1.30 -1.90 13.32
N PRO A 9 2.32 -1.04 13.39
CA PRO A 9 3.61 -1.28 12.76
C PRO A 9 4.27 -2.62 13.15
N THR A 10 3.92 -3.15 14.33
CA THR A 10 4.51 -4.39 14.85
C THR A 10 3.71 -5.64 14.47
N ASN A 11 2.47 -5.51 13.98
CA ASN A 11 1.60 -6.66 13.64
C ASN A 11 1.43 -6.87 12.13
N SER A 12 1.89 -5.94 11.27
CA SER A 12 1.60 -5.94 9.84
C SER A 12 2.85 -5.86 8.96
N ALA A 13 2.70 -6.25 7.69
CA ALA A 13 3.65 -6.05 6.61
C ALA A 13 2.95 -5.42 5.40
N LEU A 14 3.65 -4.55 4.66
CA LEU A 14 3.18 -3.95 3.42
C LEU A 14 3.67 -4.75 2.22
N ILE A 15 2.78 -5.00 1.28
CA ILE A 15 3.07 -5.76 0.06
C ILE A 15 2.60 -4.96 -1.15
N PHE A 16 3.53 -4.70 -2.08
CA PHE A 16 3.28 -4.00 -3.32
C PHE A 16 3.51 -4.94 -4.50
N ILE A 17 2.47 -5.19 -5.28
CA ILE A 17 2.46 -6.17 -6.36
C ILE A 17 2.24 -5.46 -7.70
N ASP A 18 3.20 -5.60 -8.61
CA ASP A 18 3.10 -5.22 -10.02
C ASP A 18 2.78 -3.74 -10.30
N HIS A 19 3.27 -2.82 -9.46
CA HIS A 19 3.20 -1.39 -9.74
C HIS A 19 4.19 -1.01 -10.84
N GLN A 20 3.90 -1.48 -12.05
CA GLN A 20 4.72 -1.41 -13.27
C GLN A 20 4.00 -0.57 -14.34
N PRO A 21 4.72 0.08 -15.30
CA PRO A 21 4.12 1.02 -16.24
C PRO A 21 3.00 0.41 -17.10
N GLN A 22 3.21 -0.78 -17.66
CA GLN A 22 2.22 -1.42 -18.54
C GLN A 22 0.94 -1.78 -17.79
N MET A 23 1.08 -2.22 -16.54
CA MET A 23 -0.08 -2.48 -15.68
C MET A 23 -0.85 -1.18 -15.41
N SER A 24 -0.14 -0.08 -15.19
CA SER A 24 -0.76 1.24 -14.94
C SER A 24 -1.54 1.76 -16.13
N PHE A 25 -1.07 1.49 -17.36
CA PHE A 25 -1.78 1.92 -18.57
C PHE A 25 -3.15 1.26 -18.71
N GLY A 26 -3.31 0.04 -18.19
CA GLY A 26 -4.58 -0.70 -18.17
C GLY A 26 -5.55 -0.26 -17.08
N VAL A 27 -5.13 0.57 -16.12
CA VAL A 27 -6.01 1.01 -15.01
C VAL A 27 -7.06 1.99 -15.50
N ALA A 28 -8.34 1.72 -15.14
CA ALA A 28 -9.48 2.52 -15.54
C ALA A 28 -10.49 2.83 -14.40
N ASN A 29 -10.27 2.33 -13.19
CA ASN A 29 -11.15 2.58 -12.05
C ASN A 29 -10.77 3.83 -11.23
N ILE A 30 -9.53 4.26 -11.32
CA ILE A 30 -8.99 5.40 -10.57
C ILE A 30 -8.07 6.23 -11.47
N ASP A 31 -8.02 7.53 -11.25
CA ASP A 31 -7.02 8.38 -11.92
C ASP A 31 -5.59 7.91 -11.61
N ARG A 32 -4.75 7.79 -12.64
CA ARG A 32 -3.41 7.22 -12.52
C ARG A 32 -2.46 8.07 -11.67
N GLN A 33 -2.63 9.40 -11.70
CA GLN A 33 -1.85 10.30 -10.84
C GLN A 33 -2.23 10.12 -9.37
N THR A 34 -3.52 9.98 -9.09
CA THR A 34 -4.05 9.69 -7.74
C THR A 34 -3.56 8.32 -7.26
N LEU A 35 -3.66 7.30 -8.11
CA LEU A 35 -3.16 5.96 -7.81
C LEU A 35 -1.68 5.97 -7.43
N LYS A 36 -0.84 6.62 -8.24
CA LYS A 36 0.60 6.75 -8.00
C LYS A 36 0.89 7.52 -6.71
N ASN A 37 0.23 8.67 -6.51
CA ASN A 37 0.34 9.47 -5.30
C ASN A 37 0.07 8.62 -4.04
N ASN A 38 -1.06 7.93 -4.03
CA ASN A 38 -1.50 7.13 -2.88
C ASN A 38 -0.57 5.93 -2.62
N THR A 39 -0.11 5.26 -3.69
CA THR A 39 0.80 4.11 -3.57
C THR A 39 2.15 4.53 -2.97
N VAL A 40 2.72 5.64 -3.45
CA VAL A 40 3.97 6.18 -2.90
C VAL A 40 3.78 6.63 -1.45
N ALA A 41 2.63 7.24 -1.14
CA ALA A 41 2.28 7.63 0.22
C ALA A 41 2.20 6.44 1.18
N LEU A 42 1.56 5.34 0.75
CA LEU A 42 1.52 4.10 1.53
C LEU A 42 2.92 3.53 1.78
N ALA A 43 3.79 3.53 0.78
CA ALA A 43 5.17 3.09 0.94
C ALA A 43 5.95 3.98 1.92
N LYS A 44 5.81 5.32 1.83
CA LYS A 44 6.40 6.27 2.77
C LYS A 44 5.88 6.05 4.20
N ALA A 45 4.59 5.74 4.36
CA ALA A 45 4.03 5.36 5.66
C ALA A 45 4.77 4.13 6.23
N GLY A 46 4.98 3.09 5.43
CA GLY A 46 5.76 1.93 5.83
C GLY A 46 7.18 2.29 6.33
N LYS A 47 7.84 3.22 5.63
CA LYS A 47 9.18 3.69 6.00
C LYS A 47 9.19 4.47 7.32
N ILE A 48 8.24 5.38 7.52
CA ILE A 48 8.12 6.17 8.77
C ILE A 48 8.01 5.25 9.99
N PHE A 49 7.25 4.17 9.86
CA PHE A 49 6.96 3.27 10.98
C PHE A 49 7.82 2.00 11.00
N ASN A 50 8.82 1.88 10.12
CA ASN A 50 9.69 0.70 9.99
C ASN A 50 8.90 -0.62 9.82
N VAL A 51 7.81 -0.58 9.06
CA VAL A 51 7.01 -1.76 8.72
C VAL A 51 7.76 -2.58 7.67
N PRO A 52 7.84 -3.91 7.79
CA PRO A 52 8.40 -4.75 6.73
C PRO A 52 7.70 -4.55 5.39
N VAL A 53 8.47 -4.35 4.31
CA VAL A 53 7.95 -4.10 2.97
C VAL A 53 8.44 -5.15 1.99
N ILE A 54 7.55 -5.65 1.15
CA ILE A 54 7.84 -6.57 0.06
C ILE A 54 7.38 -5.95 -1.26
N TYR A 55 8.26 -5.92 -2.25
CA TYR A 55 7.93 -5.62 -3.64
C TYR A 55 8.01 -6.89 -4.47
N THR A 56 7.04 -7.11 -5.36
CA THR A 56 7.14 -8.15 -6.38
C THR A 56 6.71 -7.60 -7.74
N SER A 57 7.31 -8.11 -8.80
CA SER A 57 7.10 -7.71 -10.19
C SER A 57 6.91 -8.93 -11.09
N VAL A 58 6.14 -8.77 -12.15
CA VAL A 58 5.88 -9.82 -13.13
C VAL A 58 6.44 -9.41 -14.50
N GLU A 59 7.15 -10.36 -15.17
CA GLU A 59 7.58 -10.18 -16.56
C GLU A 59 8.25 -8.83 -16.83
N THR A 60 9.17 -8.41 -15.96
CA THR A 60 9.81 -7.08 -15.97
C THR A 60 10.50 -6.76 -17.28
N LYS A 61 11.15 -7.78 -17.91
CA LYS A 61 11.95 -7.62 -19.14
C LYS A 61 11.12 -7.79 -20.41
N SER A 62 9.86 -8.17 -20.31
CA SER A 62 8.98 -8.41 -21.45
C SER A 62 7.80 -7.44 -21.48
N PHE A 63 6.65 -7.83 -20.92
CA PHE A 63 5.41 -7.06 -21.01
C PHE A 63 5.34 -5.89 -20.04
N SER A 64 5.69 -6.10 -18.75
CA SER A 64 5.24 -5.20 -17.70
C SER A 64 6.15 -4.02 -17.41
N GLY A 65 7.45 -4.12 -17.71
CA GLY A 65 8.45 -3.11 -17.36
C GLY A 65 8.87 -3.19 -15.89
N TYR A 66 9.73 -2.26 -15.45
CA TYR A 66 10.22 -2.21 -14.07
C TYR A 66 9.19 -1.54 -13.15
N ILE A 67 9.21 -1.87 -11.84
CA ILE A 67 8.42 -1.14 -10.83
C ILE A 67 8.76 0.36 -10.89
N TRP A 68 7.78 1.19 -10.62
CA TRP A 68 7.92 2.64 -10.65
C TRP A 68 9.14 3.11 -9.85
N PRO A 69 10.04 3.90 -10.46
CA PRO A 69 11.24 4.39 -9.78
C PRO A 69 10.93 5.15 -8.48
N GLU A 70 9.84 5.91 -8.47
CA GLU A 70 9.43 6.68 -7.29
C GLU A 70 9.04 5.78 -6.12
N LEU A 71 8.45 4.61 -6.41
CA LEU A 71 8.11 3.62 -5.39
C LEU A 71 9.37 2.94 -4.83
N LEU A 72 10.29 2.53 -5.72
CA LEU A 72 11.56 1.93 -5.30
C LEU A 72 12.46 2.91 -4.54
N ALA A 73 12.42 4.20 -4.86
CA ALA A 73 13.21 5.23 -4.17
C ALA A 73 12.84 5.38 -2.69
N VAL A 74 11.63 4.98 -2.28
CA VAL A 74 11.22 4.98 -0.87
C VAL A 74 12.02 3.96 -0.06
N HIS A 75 12.26 2.76 -0.63
CA HIS A 75 12.97 1.64 0.03
C HIS A 75 14.09 1.12 -0.89
N PRO A 76 15.20 1.87 -1.08
CA PRO A 76 16.23 1.54 -2.06
C PRO A 76 16.97 0.21 -1.77
N ASP A 77 16.93 -0.25 -0.52
CA ASP A 77 17.57 -1.50 -0.09
C ASP A 77 16.68 -2.74 -0.30
N VAL A 78 15.38 -2.56 -0.60
CA VAL A 78 14.45 -3.65 -0.84
C VAL A 78 14.44 -4.01 -2.31
N LYS A 79 14.93 -5.21 -2.64
CA LYS A 79 14.93 -5.72 -4.02
C LYS A 79 13.59 -6.36 -4.35
N PRO A 80 12.95 -6.00 -5.48
CA PRO A 80 11.75 -6.67 -5.95
C PRO A 80 11.99 -8.15 -6.24
N ILE A 81 11.01 -8.98 -5.91
CA ILE A 81 10.97 -10.40 -6.27
C ILE A 81 10.36 -10.50 -7.66
N GLU A 82 11.15 -10.94 -8.63
CA GLU A 82 10.74 -11.13 -10.02
C GLU A 82 10.07 -12.50 -10.18
N ARG A 83 8.94 -12.54 -10.87
CA ARG A 83 8.18 -13.77 -11.13
C ARG A 83 7.54 -13.77 -12.52
N THR A 84 7.05 -14.93 -12.95
CA THR A 84 6.25 -15.10 -14.17
C THR A 84 4.79 -15.45 -13.88
N SER A 85 4.49 -16.00 -12.70
CA SER A 85 3.12 -16.32 -12.28
C SER A 85 2.29 -15.04 -12.09
N MET A 86 1.02 -15.05 -12.52
CA MET A 86 0.08 -13.96 -12.24
C MET A 86 -0.23 -13.88 -10.75
N ASN A 87 -0.32 -15.03 -10.11
CA ASN A 87 -0.56 -15.15 -8.67
C ASN A 87 0.77 -15.19 -7.93
N SER A 88 1.09 -14.12 -7.21
CA SER A 88 2.34 -14.06 -6.44
C SER A 88 2.40 -15.11 -5.31
N TRP A 89 1.27 -15.63 -4.86
CA TRP A 89 1.25 -16.68 -3.83
C TRP A 89 1.70 -18.06 -4.36
N GLU A 90 1.77 -18.23 -5.68
CA GLU A 90 2.31 -19.42 -6.34
C GLU A 90 3.83 -19.34 -6.57
N ASP A 91 4.47 -18.26 -6.15
CA ASP A 91 5.91 -18.07 -6.20
C ASP A 91 6.54 -18.34 -4.82
N ASP A 92 7.41 -19.34 -4.75
CA ASP A 92 8.02 -19.78 -3.49
C ASP A 92 8.87 -18.69 -2.84
N ALA A 93 9.57 -17.86 -3.62
CA ALA A 93 10.40 -16.78 -3.10
C ALA A 93 9.55 -15.68 -2.47
N PHE A 94 8.41 -15.35 -3.09
CA PHE A 94 7.44 -14.42 -2.53
C PHE A 94 6.86 -14.95 -1.21
N VAL A 95 6.37 -16.18 -1.20
CA VAL A 95 5.79 -16.80 0.02
C VAL A 95 6.83 -16.90 1.13
N ALA A 96 8.08 -17.24 0.81
CA ALA A 96 9.18 -17.25 1.78
C ALA A 96 9.44 -15.85 2.36
N ALA A 97 9.44 -14.81 1.53
CA ALA A 97 9.60 -13.43 1.98
C ALA A 97 8.47 -12.98 2.91
N VAL A 98 7.21 -13.32 2.59
CA VAL A 98 6.06 -13.05 3.47
C VAL A 98 6.24 -13.72 4.83
N LYS A 99 6.58 -15.02 4.85
CA LYS A 99 6.83 -15.78 6.07
C LYS A 99 7.97 -15.19 6.90
N ALA A 100 9.04 -14.74 6.25
CA ALA A 100 10.22 -14.16 6.91
C ALA A 100 9.89 -12.85 7.66
N THR A 101 8.84 -12.13 7.28
CA THR A 101 8.40 -10.94 8.04
C THR A 101 7.92 -11.28 9.45
N GLY A 102 7.46 -12.51 9.69
CA GLY A 102 6.83 -12.94 10.95
C GLY A 102 5.49 -12.26 11.24
N ARG A 103 4.93 -11.50 10.28
CA ARG A 103 3.69 -10.74 10.46
C ARG A 103 2.47 -11.58 10.11
N LYS A 104 1.36 -11.33 10.79
CA LYS A 104 0.07 -12.02 10.55
C LYS A 104 -0.89 -11.17 9.71
N LYS A 105 -0.77 -9.85 9.77
CA LYS A 105 -1.58 -8.92 8.98
C LYS A 105 -0.81 -8.51 7.73
N LEU A 106 -1.39 -8.76 6.56
CA LEU A 106 -0.83 -8.40 5.26
C LEU A 106 -1.64 -7.25 4.67
N VAL A 107 -1.00 -6.10 4.49
CA VAL A 107 -1.58 -4.92 3.85
C VAL A 107 -1.12 -4.91 2.41
N ILE A 108 -2.02 -5.23 1.48
CA ILE A 108 -1.70 -5.53 0.09
C ILE A 108 -2.23 -4.46 -0.86
N SER A 109 -1.39 -4.02 -1.76
CA SER A 109 -1.65 -3.09 -2.85
C SER A 109 -1.16 -3.72 -4.16
N ALA A 110 -1.96 -3.67 -5.25
CA ALA A 110 -1.59 -4.36 -6.49
C ALA A 110 -2.21 -3.77 -7.76
N LEU A 111 -1.59 -4.08 -8.88
CA LEU A 111 -2.09 -3.89 -10.24
C LEU A 111 -2.04 -5.23 -11.03
N TRP A 112 -3.19 -5.82 -11.51
CA TRP A 112 -4.56 -5.29 -11.42
C TRP A 112 -5.32 -5.92 -10.27
N THR A 113 -6.33 -5.22 -9.77
CA THR A 113 -7.16 -5.64 -8.63
C THR A 113 -7.76 -7.03 -8.85
N GLU A 114 -8.31 -7.30 -10.04
CA GLU A 114 -8.99 -8.55 -10.37
C GLU A 114 -8.07 -9.77 -10.51
N VAL A 115 -6.76 -9.57 -10.60
CA VAL A 115 -5.76 -10.64 -10.79
C VAL A 115 -4.72 -10.59 -9.66
N CYS A 116 -3.77 -9.67 -9.77
CA CYS A 116 -2.58 -9.63 -8.92
C CYS A 116 -2.85 -9.23 -7.46
N LEU A 117 -4.02 -8.64 -7.16
CA LEU A 117 -4.50 -8.45 -5.79
C LEU A 117 -5.35 -9.63 -5.36
N THR A 118 -6.39 -9.98 -6.14
CA THR A 118 -7.40 -10.95 -5.73
C THR A 118 -6.82 -12.35 -5.50
N PHE A 119 -5.98 -12.84 -6.41
CA PHE A 119 -5.48 -14.21 -6.31
C PHE A 119 -4.64 -14.45 -5.06
N PRO A 120 -3.58 -13.66 -4.79
CA PRO A 120 -2.80 -13.85 -3.58
C PRO A 120 -3.55 -13.48 -2.30
N ALA A 121 -4.50 -12.54 -2.34
CA ALA A 121 -5.31 -12.21 -1.17
C ALA A 121 -6.16 -13.41 -0.71
N LEU A 122 -6.80 -14.11 -1.63
CA LEU A 122 -7.61 -15.29 -1.32
C LEU A 122 -6.74 -16.42 -0.77
N MET A 123 -5.58 -16.69 -1.38
CA MET A 123 -4.68 -17.75 -0.90
C MET A 123 -4.00 -17.39 0.43
N ALA A 124 -3.71 -16.13 0.67
CA ALA A 124 -3.20 -15.67 1.96
C ALA A 124 -4.24 -15.85 3.08
N LEU A 125 -5.52 -15.56 2.82
CA LEU A 125 -6.62 -15.84 3.74
C LEU A 125 -6.72 -17.34 4.06
N GLU A 126 -6.66 -18.19 3.04
CA GLU A 126 -6.67 -19.66 3.20
C GLU A 126 -5.47 -20.14 4.02
N ALA A 127 -4.31 -19.52 3.83
CA ALA A 127 -3.10 -19.81 4.61
C ALA A 127 -3.14 -19.26 6.06
N GLY A 128 -4.24 -18.62 6.47
CA GLY A 128 -4.49 -18.15 7.83
C GLY A 128 -3.91 -16.77 8.15
N TYR A 129 -3.59 -15.96 7.13
CA TYR A 129 -3.26 -14.56 7.32
C TYR A 129 -4.53 -13.70 7.44
N GLU A 130 -4.40 -12.55 8.09
CA GLU A 130 -5.39 -11.48 8.07
C GLU A 130 -5.01 -10.51 6.94
N VAL A 131 -5.88 -10.39 5.93
CA VAL A 131 -5.58 -9.64 4.70
C VAL A 131 -6.33 -8.32 4.69
N TYR A 132 -5.59 -7.24 4.52
CA TYR A 132 -6.08 -5.89 4.34
C TYR A 132 -5.77 -5.44 2.91
N VAL A 133 -6.79 -5.14 2.12
CA VAL A 133 -6.64 -4.72 0.71
C VAL A 133 -6.78 -3.20 0.62
N VAL A 134 -5.73 -2.54 0.13
CA VAL A 134 -5.70 -1.07 0.04
C VAL A 134 -6.33 -0.65 -1.29
N THR A 135 -7.57 -0.23 -1.25
CA THR A 135 -8.40 -0.05 -2.45
C THR A 135 -7.97 1.13 -3.31
N ASP A 136 -7.52 2.22 -2.70
CA ASP A 136 -7.10 3.45 -3.38
C ASP A 136 -5.61 3.47 -3.80
N THR A 137 -4.90 2.38 -3.58
CA THR A 137 -3.56 2.10 -4.11
C THR A 137 -3.54 0.90 -5.06
N SER A 138 -4.71 0.34 -5.33
CA SER A 138 -4.92 -0.77 -6.25
C SER A 138 -5.77 -0.33 -7.43
N GLY A 139 -5.42 -0.79 -8.64
CA GLY A 139 -6.10 -0.41 -9.86
C GLY A 139 -6.57 -1.61 -10.66
N GLY A 140 -7.79 -1.53 -11.19
CA GLY A 140 -8.42 -2.54 -12.05
C GLY A 140 -8.62 -2.04 -13.48
N THR A 141 -8.88 -2.97 -14.40
CA THR A 141 -9.08 -2.66 -15.83
C THR A 141 -10.42 -1.98 -16.13
N SER A 142 -11.34 -1.97 -15.18
CA SER A 142 -12.58 -1.20 -15.18
C SER A 142 -13.05 -0.95 -13.75
N VAL A 143 -14.02 -0.04 -13.58
CA VAL A 143 -14.66 0.20 -12.28
C VAL A 143 -15.32 -1.09 -11.79
N ASP A 144 -16.09 -1.76 -12.66
CA ASP A 144 -16.79 -2.99 -12.29
C ASP A 144 -15.82 -4.13 -11.92
N ALA A 145 -14.74 -4.32 -12.69
CA ALA A 145 -13.73 -5.33 -12.37
C ALA A 145 -13.10 -5.09 -10.99
N HIS A 146 -12.75 -3.83 -10.68
CA HIS A 146 -12.23 -3.44 -9.38
C HIS A 146 -13.23 -3.73 -8.25
N GLU A 147 -14.45 -3.22 -8.37
CA GLU A 147 -15.48 -3.36 -7.32
C GLU A 147 -15.85 -4.82 -7.07
N ARG A 148 -16.10 -5.62 -8.14
CA ARG A 148 -16.43 -7.05 -7.98
C ARG A 148 -15.29 -7.83 -7.34
N SER A 149 -14.05 -7.46 -7.61
CA SER A 149 -12.88 -8.08 -7.00
C SER A 149 -12.77 -7.74 -5.51
N ILE A 150 -13.00 -6.47 -5.15
CA ILE A 150 -13.04 -6.07 -3.73
C ILE A 150 -14.18 -6.80 -3.01
N ASP A 151 -15.39 -6.83 -3.58
CA ASP A 151 -16.54 -7.55 -3.01
C ASP A 151 -16.22 -9.03 -2.76
N ARG A 152 -15.57 -9.69 -3.73
CA ARG A 152 -15.18 -11.10 -3.60
C ARG A 152 -14.18 -11.31 -2.47
N MET A 153 -13.17 -10.44 -2.36
CA MET A 153 -12.18 -10.55 -1.29
C MET A 153 -12.80 -10.27 0.09
N VAL A 154 -13.70 -9.30 0.19
CA VAL A 154 -14.45 -9.00 1.43
C VAL A 154 -15.33 -10.18 1.84
N GLN A 155 -16.04 -10.81 0.90
CA GLN A 155 -16.83 -12.01 1.17
C GLN A 155 -15.96 -13.18 1.67
N ALA A 156 -14.70 -13.25 1.24
CA ALA A 156 -13.73 -14.24 1.71
C ALA A 156 -13.09 -13.88 3.06
N GLY A 157 -13.32 -12.67 3.59
CA GLY A 157 -12.82 -12.22 4.88
C GLY A 157 -11.69 -11.19 4.84
N ALA A 158 -11.36 -10.64 3.68
CA ALA A 158 -10.43 -9.52 3.58
C ALA A 158 -11.06 -8.21 4.10
N VAL A 159 -10.23 -7.32 4.62
CA VAL A 159 -10.63 -6.00 5.11
C VAL A 159 -10.22 -4.92 4.11
N PRO A 160 -11.18 -4.20 3.48
CA PRO A 160 -10.84 -3.09 2.60
C PRO A 160 -10.45 -1.87 3.42
N VAL A 161 -9.36 -1.21 3.03
CA VAL A 161 -8.83 0.00 3.68
C VAL A 161 -8.33 1.00 2.63
N ALA A 162 -8.16 2.27 3.04
CA ALA A 162 -7.49 3.29 2.24
C ALA A 162 -6.08 3.55 2.80
N TRP A 163 -5.16 4.07 1.98
CA TRP A 163 -3.78 4.32 2.40
C TRP A 163 -3.68 5.26 3.61
N GLN A 164 -4.51 6.30 3.64
CA GLN A 164 -4.52 7.26 4.75
C GLN A 164 -5.07 6.64 6.04
N GLN A 165 -6.02 5.71 5.93
CA GLN A 165 -6.47 4.94 7.09
C GLN A 165 -5.32 4.11 7.66
N VAL A 166 -4.55 3.40 6.81
CA VAL A 166 -3.36 2.64 7.25
C VAL A 166 -2.36 3.54 7.96
N LEU A 167 -2.03 4.70 7.37
CA LEU A 167 -1.15 5.70 7.99
C LEU A 167 -1.62 6.09 9.39
N LEU A 168 -2.91 6.40 9.54
CA LEU A 168 -3.47 6.91 10.80
C LEU A 168 -3.69 5.80 11.83
N GLU A 169 -3.91 4.56 11.40
CA GLU A 169 -3.88 3.40 12.28
C GLU A 169 -2.46 3.16 12.85
N TYR A 170 -1.41 3.38 12.07
CA TYR A 170 -0.02 3.31 12.56
C TYR A 170 0.32 4.46 13.50
N GLN A 171 -0.07 5.68 13.18
CA GLN A 171 0.15 6.83 14.07
C GLN A 171 -0.65 6.72 15.36
N ARG A 172 -1.89 6.31 15.30
CA ARG A 172 -2.82 6.03 16.40
C ARG A 172 -3.09 7.17 17.37
N ASP A 173 -2.09 7.96 17.69
CA ASP A 173 -2.17 9.01 18.70
C ASP A 173 -1.22 10.17 18.35
N TRP A 174 -1.75 11.38 18.32
CA TRP A 174 -0.98 12.59 18.05
C TRP A 174 0.03 12.97 19.14
N SER A 175 -0.07 12.34 20.31
CA SER A 175 0.95 12.46 21.36
C SER A 175 2.25 11.67 21.05
N ARG A 176 2.24 10.76 20.08
CA ARG A 176 3.42 10.01 19.62
C ARG A 176 4.35 10.91 18.81
N LYS A 177 5.15 11.71 19.52
CA LYS A 177 6.00 12.75 18.92
C LYS A 177 7.12 12.22 18.04
N ALA A 178 7.57 11.00 18.25
CA ALA A 178 8.65 10.40 17.47
C ALA A 178 8.34 10.29 15.95
N THR A 179 7.08 10.15 15.59
CA THR A 179 6.62 10.01 14.18
C THR A 179 5.75 11.19 13.74
N TYR A 180 5.36 12.06 14.65
CA TYR A 180 4.40 13.13 14.40
C TYR A 180 4.78 14.02 13.21
N ASP A 181 5.99 14.57 13.21
CA ASP A 181 6.42 15.52 12.18
C ASP A 181 6.49 14.83 10.80
N ALA A 182 7.05 13.61 10.74
CA ALA A 182 7.13 12.84 9.51
C ALA A 182 5.73 12.47 8.96
N VAL A 183 4.77 12.15 9.84
CA VAL A 183 3.38 11.90 9.44
C VAL A 183 2.73 13.18 8.92
N MET A 184 2.93 14.31 9.59
CA MET A 184 2.35 15.59 9.14
C MET A 184 2.95 16.05 7.82
N ASP A 185 4.24 15.83 7.58
CA ASP A 185 4.88 16.11 6.29
C ASP A 185 4.32 15.20 5.18
N LEU A 186 4.13 13.91 5.46
CA LEU A 186 3.50 12.98 4.52
C LEU A 186 2.04 13.39 4.20
N VAL A 187 1.27 13.81 5.20
CA VAL A 187 -0.10 14.32 5.01
C VAL A 187 -0.11 15.56 4.12
N ARG A 188 0.77 16.51 4.35
CA ARG A 188 0.88 17.74 3.51
C ARG A 188 1.22 17.41 2.07
N GLU A 189 2.12 16.45 1.85
CA GLU A 189 2.59 16.06 0.52
C GLU A 189 1.55 15.28 -0.27
N HIS A 190 0.79 14.39 0.38
CA HIS A 190 0.00 13.36 -0.31
C HIS A 190 -1.51 13.39 -0.05
N SER A 191 -1.99 14.03 1.03
CA SER A 191 -3.40 13.92 1.45
C SER A 191 -4.33 14.99 0.85
N GLY A 192 -3.92 15.66 -0.23
CA GLY A 192 -4.78 16.61 -0.95
C GLY A 192 -5.41 17.65 -0.03
N ALA A 193 -6.75 17.70 0.02
CA ALA A 193 -7.48 18.70 0.82
C ALA A 193 -7.17 18.66 2.31
N TYR A 194 -6.91 17.48 2.88
CA TYR A 194 -6.49 17.38 4.29
C TYR A 194 -5.11 18.02 4.50
N GLY A 195 -4.16 17.75 3.60
CA GLY A 195 -2.84 18.38 3.63
C GLY A 195 -2.92 19.91 3.51
N MET A 196 -3.75 20.43 2.61
CA MET A 196 -4.03 21.87 2.50
C MET A 196 -4.60 22.45 3.81
N GLY A 197 -5.54 21.75 4.44
CA GLY A 197 -6.10 22.15 5.74
C GLY A 197 -5.06 22.19 6.84
N VAL A 198 -4.12 21.25 6.84
CA VAL A 198 -2.99 21.23 7.78
C VAL A 198 -2.09 22.44 7.55
N ASP A 199 -1.67 22.71 6.30
CA ASP A 199 -0.83 23.87 5.98
C ASP A 199 -1.52 25.19 6.37
N TYR A 200 -2.82 25.31 6.09
CA TYR A 200 -3.60 26.49 6.48
C TYR A 200 -3.61 26.68 7.99
N ALA A 201 -3.90 25.61 8.75
CA ALA A 201 -3.94 25.68 10.21
C ALA A 201 -2.58 26.10 10.79
N TYR A 202 -1.50 25.53 10.30
CA TYR A 202 -0.15 25.83 10.80
C TYR A 202 0.31 27.24 10.45
N THR A 203 0.06 27.72 9.23
CA THR A 203 0.57 28.99 8.75
C THR A 203 -0.35 30.17 9.04
N MET A 204 -1.65 30.00 8.83
CA MET A 204 -2.62 31.10 8.85
C MET A 204 -3.36 31.22 10.19
N VAL A 205 -3.53 30.14 10.94
CA VAL A 205 -4.30 30.15 12.19
C VAL A 205 -3.38 30.15 13.42
N HIS A 206 -2.36 29.31 13.43
CA HIS A 206 -1.50 29.12 14.59
C HIS A 206 -0.16 29.84 14.49
N GLY A 207 0.15 30.45 13.34
CA GLY A 207 1.43 31.12 13.13
C GLY A 207 2.64 30.20 13.32
N ALA A 208 2.53 28.94 12.86
CA ALA A 208 3.62 27.99 12.98
C ALA A 208 4.89 28.48 12.26
N PRO A 209 6.08 28.13 12.76
CA PRO A 209 7.32 28.50 12.12
C PRO A 209 7.38 27.93 10.69
N GLU A 210 8.01 28.73 9.79
CA GLU A 210 8.22 28.32 8.40
C GLU A 210 8.87 26.92 8.32
N ARG A 211 8.50 26.14 7.28
CA ARG A 211 9.17 24.88 6.96
C ARG A 211 10.68 25.09 6.95
N LYS A 212 11.42 24.35 7.72
CA LYS A 212 12.86 24.20 7.49
C LYS A 212 13.05 23.52 6.14
N ALA A 213 13.68 24.23 5.19
CA ALA A 213 14.04 23.71 3.88
C ALA A 213 14.99 22.49 3.98
#